data_2316a80d6f5a4b31c05e660c4103b6a9
#
_entry.id   2316a80d6f5a4b31c05e660c4103b6a9
#
_cell.length_a   1.000
_cell.length_b   1.000
_cell.length_c   1.000
_cell.angle_alpha   90.00
_cell.angle_beta   90.00
_cell.angle_gamma   90.00
#
_symmetry.space_group_name_H-M   'P 1'
#
loop_
_entity.id
_entity.type
_entity.pdbx_description
1 polymer ?
#
loop_
_entity_poly.entity_id
_entity_poly.type
_entity_poly.pdbx_seq_one_letter_code
_entity_poly.pdbx_strand_id
1 'polypeptide(L)'
;MFFVNGKLQQSVSITDRSFQYGDGCFTTLLVKYGQPLLLHAHKERIDLTCQKLFMSPPEWNQVEEWIEAAINASGHQTLALSGLKIHVSRGSGGRGYSPKGANATQVVVQTFAYPEHYSTWQSEGIKVGVSATCLGINPQLAGLKHNNRLEQVLIKKEIDDTEFDDNIVLDIDGNVIEMSAANLFWVANNQLYTPELVKNGVLGIKRKQVCEYAEQTKMTVNISDYTLNDVLNADEVFITNALHGVVPIIQINNKEFNIGAITRAIQEKMNP
;
A
#
# COMPACT_ATOMS: atom_id res chain seq x y z
N MET A 1 6.04 -15.13 10.29
CA MET A 1 6.66 -16.37 9.78
C MET A 1 6.97 -16.16 8.31
N PHE A 2 7.98 -16.84 7.71
CA PHE A 2 8.35 -16.64 6.31
C PHE A 2 8.38 -17.97 5.57
N PHE A 3 7.79 -18.00 4.39
CA PHE A 3 7.82 -19.13 3.45
C PHE A 3 8.43 -18.65 2.13
N VAL A 4 9.51 -19.28 1.70
CA VAL A 4 10.16 -19.00 0.42
C VAL A 4 9.85 -20.16 -0.52
N ASN A 5 9.13 -19.90 -1.61
CA ASN A 5 8.65 -20.91 -2.56
C ASN A 5 8.02 -22.12 -1.84
N GLY A 6 7.12 -21.85 -0.88
CA GLY A 6 6.40 -22.86 -0.11
C GLY A 6 7.17 -23.53 1.03
N LYS A 7 8.44 -23.21 1.24
CA LYS A 7 9.25 -23.78 2.32
C LYS A 7 9.45 -22.79 3.45
N LEU A 8 9.25 -23.23 4.71
CA LEU A 8 9.56 -22.42 5.89
C LEU A 8 11.06 -22.12 5.90
N GLN A 9 11.43 -20.85 5.70
CA GLN A 9 12.81 -20.42 5.52
C GLN A 9 12.96 -18.93 5.85
N GLN A 10 14.11 -18.55 6.44
CA GLN A 10 14.42 -17.17 6.84
C GLN A 10 15.56 -16.54 6.02
N SER A 11 15.91 -17.13 4.89
CA SER A 11 17.00 -16.65 4.04
C SER A 11 16.62 -16.72 2.57
N VAL A 12 17.16 -15.81 1.79
CA VAL A 12 17.13 -15.82 0.33
C VAL A 12 18.56 -15.79 -0.20
N SER A 13 18.74 -16.18 -1.45
CA SER A 13 20.07 -16.11 -2.08
C SER A 13 20.55 -14.67 -2.17
N ILE A 14 21.83 -14.43 -1.87
CA ILE A 14 22.48 -13.14 -2.10
C ILE A 14 22.54 -12.77 -3.59
N THR A 15 22.33 -13.73 -4.49
CA THR A 15 22.24 -13.52 -5.94
C THR A 15 20.81 -13.20 -6.40
N ASP A 16 19.84 -13.17 -5.48
CA ASP A 16 18.47 -12.77 -5.79
C ASP A 16 18.42 -11.30 -6.27
N ARG A 17 17.75 -11.07 -7.38
CA ARG A 17 17.73 -9.75 -8.02
C ARG A 17 16.94 -8.72 -7.25
N SER A 18 15.95 -9.12 -6.46
CA SER A 18 15.26 -8.17 -5.57
C SER A 18 16.17 -7.73 -4.43
N PHE A 19 17.00 -8.63 -3.88
CA PHE A 19 18.03 -8.26 -2.91
C PHE A 19 19.07 -7.30 -3.50
N GLN A 20 19.55 -7.55 -4.74
CA GLN A 20 20.61 -6.77 -5.35
C GLN A 20 20.12 -5.44 -5.95
N TYR A 21 18.94 -5.40 -6.54
CA TYR A 21 18.46 -4.29 -7.39
C TYR A 21 17.03 -3.83 -7.09
N GLY A 22 16.33 -4.45 -6.14
CA GLY A 22 14.89 -4.22 -5.96
C GLY A 22 14.05 -4.72 -7.13
N ASP A 23 14.57 -5.68 -7.94
CA ASP A 23 13.93 -6.18 -9.15
C ASP A 23 12.78 -7.14 -8.80
N GLY A 24 11.61 -6.56 -8.55
CA GLY A 24 10.42 -7.25 -8.11
C GLY A 24 9.36 -6.32 -7.51
N CYS A 25 8.36 -6.92 -6.91
CA CYS A 25 7.21 -6.21 -6.33
C CYS A 25 6.67 -6.93 -5.10
N PHE A 26 5.74 -6.29 -4.41
CA PHE A 26 5.07 -6.89 -3.26
C PHE A 26 3.63 -6.42 -3.10
N THR A 27 2.89 -7.16 -2.31
CA THR A 27 1.55 -6.78 -1.88
C THR A 27 1.35 -7.15 -0.42
N THR A 28 0.52 -6.37 0.29
CA THR A 28 0.20 -6.64 1.69
C THR A 28 -1.32 -6.73 1.82
N LEU A 29 -1.79 -7.78 2.47
CA LEU A 29 -3.20 -8.13 2.59
C LEU A 29 -3.60 -8.21 4.05
N LEU A 30 -4.85 -7.87 4.31
CA LEU A 30 -5.50 -8.21 5.56
C LEU A 30 -6.03 -9.63 5.49
N VAL A 31 -5.85 -10.38 6.56
CA VAL A 31 -6.40 -11.73 6.75
C VAL A 31 -7.42 -11.65 7.89
N LYS A 32 -8.64 -12.11 7.63
CA LYS A 32 -9.74 -12.14 8.62
C LYS A 32 -10.17 -13.58 8.84
N TYR A 33 -10.04 -14.09 10.08
CA TYR A 33 -10.31 -15.48 10.43
C TYR A 33 -9.69 -16.49 9.44
N GLY A 34 -8.40 -16.29 9.14
CA GLY A 34 -7.64 -17.13 8.20
C GLY A 34 -7.93 -16.89 6.72
N GLN A 35 -8.86 -16.01 6.36
CA GLN A 35 -9.22 -15.72 4.96
C GLN A 35 -8.53 -14.44 4.47
N PRO A 36 -7.65 -14.52 3.44
CA PRO A 36 -7.04 -13.34 2.83
C PRO A 36 -8.11 -12.49 2.13
N LEU A 37 -8.25 -11.23 2.55
CA LEU A 37 -9.23 -10.34 1.94
C LEU A 37 -8.73 -9.79 0.60
N LEU A 38 -9.65 -9.69 -0.38
CA LEU A 38 -9.37 -9.13 -1.71
C LEU A 38 -8.19 -9.80 -2.44
N LEU A 39 -7.94 -11.09 -2.19
CA LEU A 39 -6.82 -11.83 -2.78
C LEU A 39 -6.76 -11.67 -4.30
N HIS A 40 -7.91 -11.71 -4.98
CA HIS A 40 -7.98 -11.51 -6.44
C HIS A 40 -7.38 -10.17 -6.88
N ALA A 41 -7.77 -9.06 -6.24
CA ALA A 41 -7.23 -7.73 -6.57
C ALA A 41 -5.72 -7.62 -6.26
N HIS A 42 -5.24 -8.34 -5.24
CA HIS A 42 -3.82 -8.43 -4.92
C HIS A 42 -3.04 -9.23 -5.97
N LYS A 43 -3.62 -10.30 -6.51
CA LYS A 43 -3.07 -11.08 -7.63
C LYS A 43 -2.97 -10.20 -8.88
N GLU A 44 -4.07 -9.55 -9.27
CA GLU A 44 -4.09 -8.63 -10.42
C GLU A 44 -3.01 -7.55 -10.34
N ARG A 45 -2.80 -6.95 -9.14
CA ARG A 45 -1.76 -5.95 -8.94
C ARG A 45 -0.35 -6.52 -9.14
N ILE A 46 -0.08 -7.72 -8.64
CA ILE A 46 1.21 -8.40 -8.85
C ILE A 46 1.40 -8.69 -10.34
N ASP A 47 0.39 -9.26 -11.01
CA ASP A 47 0.45 -9.63 -12.42
C ASP A 47 0.69 -8.40 -13.30
N LEU A 48 -0.05 -7.31 -13.05
CA LEU A 48 0.17 -6.04 -13.73
C LEU A 48 1.60 -5.51 -13.52
N THR A 49 2.10 -5.60 -12.29
CA THR A 49 3.48 -5.15 -11.99
C THR A 49 4.50 -6.05 -12.69
N CYS A 50 4.31 -7.37 -12.66
CA CYS A 50 5.17 -8.31 -13.39
C CYS A 50 5.17 -8.00 -14.89
N GLN A 51 4.02 -7.77 -15.49
CA GLN A 51 3.90 -7.38 -16.91
C GLN A 51 4.70 -6.09 -17.20
N LYS A 52 4.55 -5.06 -16.38
CA LYS A 52 5.26 -3.76 -16.53
C LYS A 52 6.78 -3.89 -16.35
N LEU A 53 7.22 -4.81 -15.50
CA LEU A 53 8.64 -5.08 -15.25
C LEU A 53 9.21 -6.17 -16.18
N PHE A 54 8.42 -6.67 -17.15
CA PHE A 54 8.81 -7.78 -18.02
C PHE A 54 9.28 -9.01 -17.23
N MET A 55 8.54 -9.35 -16.17
CA MET A 55 8.73 -10.53 -15.34
C MET A 55 7.65 -11.57 -15.63
N SER A 56 7.98 -12.86 -15.49
CA SER A 56 6.94 -13.88 -15.42
C SER A 56 6.13 -13.73 -14.13
N PRO A 57 4.80 -13.75 -14.17
CA PRO A 57 3.99 -13.76 -12.96
C PRO A 57 4.22 -15.06 -12.18
N PRO A 58 3.90 -15.10 -10.88
CA PRO A 58 3.96 -16.34 -10.10
C PRO A 58 2.85 -17.32 -10.52
N GLU A 59 3.09 -18.61 -10.27
CA GLU A 59 2.08 -19.66 -10.44
C GLU A 59 1.06 -19.61 -9.29
N TRP A 60 -0.04 -18.92 -9.49
CA TRP A 60 -0.97 -18.57 -8.41
C TRP A 60 -1.57 -19.77 -7.67
N ASN A 61 -1.82 -20.89 -8.34
CA ASN A 61 -2.32 -22.09 -7.66
C ASN A 61 -1.35 -22.56 -6.57
N GLN A 62 -0.05 -22.55 -6.87
CA GLN A 62 0.97 -22.89 -5.88
C GLN A 62 1.10 -21.83 -4.79
N VAL A 63 1.03 -20.54 -5.15
CA VAL A 63 1.13 -19.45 -4.16
C VAL A 63 -0.05 -19.47 -3.21
N GLU A 64 -1.25 -19.81 -3.65
CA GLU A 64 -2.42 -19.96 -2.78
C GLU A 64 -2.25 -21.10 -1.77
N GLU A 65 -1.70 -22.25 -2.19
CA GLU A 65 -1.33 -23.33 -1.27
C GLU A 65 -0.28 -22.87 -0.23
N TRP A 66 0.71 -22.07 -0.65
CA TRP A 66 1.71 -21.51 0.27
C TRP A 66 1.14 -20.48 1.23
N ILE A 67 0.17 -19.68 0.80
CA ILE A 67 -0.57 -18.73 1.64
C ILE A 67 -1.33 -19.50 2.72
N GLU A 68 -2.08 -20.53 2.35
CA GLU A 68 -2.82 -21.39 3.29
C GLU A 68 -1.87 -22.06 4.29
N ALA A 69 -0.79 -22.66 3.81
CA ALA A 69 0.23 -23.28 4.64
C ALA A 69 0.86 -22.28 5.63
N ALA A 70 1.14 -21.05 5.18
CA ALA A 70 1.71 -19.99 6.03
C ALA A 70 0.73 -19.52 7.11
N ILE A 71 -0.55 -19.33 6.78
CA ILE A 71 -1.61 -18.96 7.72
C ILE A 71 -1.80 -20.06 8.77
N ASN A 72 -1.86 -21.32 8.35
CA ASN A 72 -2.04 -22.47 9.25
C ASN A 72 -0.82 -22.64 10.18
N ALA A 73 0.39 -22.61 9.64
CA ALA A 73 1.61 -22.78 10.43
C ALA A 73 1.84 -21.65 11.44
N SER A 74 1.34 -20.44 11.16
CA SER A 74 1.46 -19.30 12.07
C SER A 74 0.33 -19.21 13.12
N GLY A 75 -0.68 -20.06 13.06
CA GLY A 75 -1.86 -20.01 13.92
C GLY A 75 -2.84 -18.86 13.59
N HIS A 76 -2.64 -18.17 12.46
CA HIS A 76 -3.45 -17.00 12.11
C HIS A 76 -4.87 -17.33 11.63
N GLN A 77 -5.18 -18.61 11.41
CA GLN A 77 -6.53 -19.07 11.09
C GLN A 77 -7.54 -18.83 12.23
N THR A 78 -7.05 -18.68 13.48
CA THR A 78 -7.90 -18.43 14.65
C THR A 78 -7.97 -16.96 15.04
N LEU A 79 -7.13 -16.10 14.47
CA LEU A 79 -7.11 -14.68 14.77
C LEU A 79 -8.23 -13.95 14.03
N ALA A 80 -8.90 -13.03 14.71
CA ALA A 80 -9.90 -12.17 14.08
C ALA A 80 -9.28 -11.38 12.92
N LEU A 81 -8.11 -10.78 13.14
CA LEU A 81 -7.34 -10.06 12.12
C LEU A 81 -5.85 -10.42 12.20
N SER A 82 -5.22 -10.54 11.05
CA SER A 82 -3.77 -10.65 10.90
C SER A 82 -3.33 -10.08 9.55
N GLY A 83 -2.03 -10.01 9.32
CA GLY A 83 -1.47 -9.52 8.07
C GLY A 83 -0.75 -10.59 7.29
N LEU A 84 -0.78 -10.46 5.97
CA LEU A 84 -0.03 -11.28 5.04
C LEU A 84 0.69 -10.37 4.03
N LYS A 85 1.95 -10.67 3.74
CA LYS A 85 2.71 -10.01 2.67
C LYS A 85 3.17 -11.04 1.66
N ILE A 86 2.93 -10.78 0.39
CA ILE A 86 3.47 -11.55 -0.74
C ILE A 86 4.52 -10.67 -1.40
N HIS A 87 5.75 -11.13 -1.40
CA HIS A 87 6.87 -10.48 -2.07
C HIS A 87 7.31 -11.34 -3.24
N VAL A 88 7.46 -10.72 -4.41
CA VAL A 88 7.81 -11.38 -5.66
C VAL A 88 9.11 -10.80 -6.17
N SER A 89 10.09 -11.65 -6.40
CA SER A 89 11.38 -11.34 -7.03
C SER A 89 11.46 -11.99 -8.41
N ARG A 90 12.22 -11.38 -9.31
CA ARG A 90 12.59 -12.02 -10.57
C ARG A 90 13.46 -13.30 -10.35
N GLY A 91 13.93 -13.54 -9.13
CA GLY A 91 14.87 -14.63 -8.82
C GLY A 91 16.33 -14.26 -9.05
N SER A 92 17.17 -15.27 -9.21
CA SER A 92 18.61 -15.11 -9.40
C SER A 92 19.01 -15.19 -10.87
N GLY A 93 20.18 -14.65 -11.22
CA GLY A 93 20.75 -14.73 -12.57
C GLY A 93 20.79 -13.38 -13.29
N GLY A 94 21.11 -13.45 -14.57
CA GLY A 94 21.45 -12.26 -15.36
C GLY A 94 22.86 -11.77 -15.09
N ARG A 95 23.24 -10.67 -15.76
CA ARG A 95 24.54 -10.01 -15.54
C ARG A 95 24.34 -8.52 -15.33
N GLY A 96 24.71 -8.04 -14.16
CA GLY A 96 24.45 -6.65 -13.78
C GLY A 96 22.95 -6.35 -13.87
N TYR A 97 22.57 -5.26 -14.51
CA TYR A 97 21.16 -4.89 -14.65
C TYR A 97 20.39 -5.72 -15.68
N SER A 98 21.06 -6.44 -16.59
CA SER A 98 20.39 -7.26 -17.59
C SER A 98 19.68 -8.45 -16.92
N PRO A 99 18.36 -8.62 -17.10
CA PRO A 99 17.61 -9.76 -16.57
C PRO A 99 17.73 -11.00 -17.45
N LYS A 100 18.47 -10.94 -18.57
CA LYS A 100 18.62 -12.08 -19.49
C LYS A 100 19.28 -13.25 -18.78
N GLY A 101 18.60 -14.40 -18.78
CA GLY A 101 19.05 -15.60 -18.07
C GLY A 101 18.76 -15.59 -16.57
N ALA A 102 17.91 -14.68 -16.09
CA ALA A 102 17.36 -14.79 -14.74
C ALA A 102 16.50 -16.06 -14.61
N ASN A 103 16.52 -16.63 -13.42
CA ASN A 103 15.80 -17.87 -13.12
C ASN A 103 14.27 -17.59 -12.95
N ALA A 104 13.56 -18.64 -12.54
CA ALA A 104 12.14 -18.53 -12.23
C ALA A 104 11.85 -17.55 -11.10
N THR A 105 10.73 -16.89 -11.19
CA THR A 105 10.19 -15.98 -10.18
C THR A 105 10.21 -16.61 -8.79
N GLN A 106 10.75 -15.91 -7.81
CA GLN A 106 10.77 -16.34 -6.41
C GLN A 106 9.68 -15.59 -5.64
N VAL A 107 8.94 -16.35 -4.82
CA VAL A 107 7.86 -15.79 -4.00
C VAL A 107 8.18 -16.01 -2.53
N VAL A 108 8.04 -14.95 -1.73
CA VAL A 108 8.09 -15.02 -0.27
C VAL A 108 6.71 -14.64 0.27
N VAL A 109 6.12 -15.56 1.03
CA VAL A 109 4.89 -15.32 1.79
C VAL A 109 5.27 -15.10 3.24
N GLN A 110 4.86 -13.95 3.80
CA GLN A 110 5.10 -13.60 5.20
C GLN A 110 3.78 -13.37 5.92
N THR A 111 3.61 -13.99 7.08
CA THR A 111 2.51 -13.68 8.02
C THR A 111 3.02 -12.81 9.16
N PHE A 112 2.18 -11.89 9.65
CA PHE A 112 2.48 -11.00 10.78
C PHE A 112 1.21 -10.62 11.55
N ALA A 113 1.37 -10.19 12.79
CA ALA A 113 0.27 -9.75 13.63
C ALA A 113 -0.35 -8.45 13.06
N TYR A 114 -1.67 -8.31 13.19
CA TYR A 114 -2.34 -7.04 12.87
C TYR A 114 -1.89 -5.96 13.85
N PRO A 115 -1.48 -4.76 13.40
CA PRO A 115 -1.06 -3.68 14.29
C PRO A 115 -2.22 -3.19 15.18
N GLU A 116 -2.07 -3.28 16.49
CA GLU A 116 -3.12 -3.00 17.48
C GLU A 116 -3.63 -1.55 17.42
N HIS A 117 -2.74 -0.60 17.11
CA HIS A 117 -3.08 0.83 17.03
C HIS A 117 -4.03 1.18 15.87
N TYR A 118 -4.19 0.31 14.87
CA TYR A 118 -5.06 0.62 13.71
C TYR A 118 -6.54 0.78 14.11
N SER A 119 -7.01 0.06 15.13
CA SER A 119 -8.38 0.23 15.65
C SER A 119 -8.60 1.63 16.26
N THR A 120 -7.62 2.12 17.00
CA THR A 120 -7.62 3.49 17.55
C THR A 120 -7.57 4.53 16.42
N TRP A 121 -6.70 4.35 15.44
CA TRP A 121 -6.64 5.21 14.26
C TRP A 121 -7.97 5.29 13.51
N GLN A 122 -8.65 4.16 13.35
CA GLN A 122 -9.96 4.12 12.68
C GLN A 122 -11.04 4.87 13.48
N SER A 123 -11.06 4.77 14.81
CA SER A 123 -12.08 5.40 15.66
C SER A 123 -11.81 6.87 15.92
N GLU A 124 -10.58 7.22 16.25
CA GLU A 124 -10.18 8.55 16.73
C GLU A 124 -9.55 9.43 15.65
N GLY A 125 -9.04 8.82 14.57
CA GLY A 125 -8.27 9.51 13.54
C GLY A 125 -6.80 9.66 13.91
N ILE A 126 -6.02 10.23 12.97
CA ILE A 126 -4.58 10.41 13.11
C ILE A 126 -4.16 11.87 12.91
N LYS A 127 -2.99 12.20 13.47
CA LYS A 127 -2.30 13.46 13.26
C LYS A 127 -1.15 13.27 12.29
N VAL A 128 -1.04 14.12 11.30
CA VAL A 128 -0.02 13.97 10.25
C VAL A 128 0.76 15.26 10.03
N GLY A 129 2.01 15.08 9.65
CA GLY A 129 2.86 16.16 9.16
C GLY A 129 2.88 16.22 7.63
N VAL A 130 3.86 16.98 7.11
CA VAL A 130 4.21 17.01 5.69
C VAL A 130 5.69 16.66 5.58
N SER A 131 6.02 15.67 4.76
CA SER A 131 7.40 15.20 4.59
C SER A 131 8.27 16.24 3.90
N ALA A 132 9.51 16.38 4.34
CA ALA A 132 10.54 17.14 3.64
C ALA A 132 11.09 16.34 2.44
N THR A 133 11.09 15.00 2.54
CA THR A 133 11.44 14.11 1.43
C THR A 133 10.29 14.08 0.42
N CYS A 134 10.58 14.47 -0.82
CA CYS A 134 9.64 14.40 -1.94
C CYS A 134 9.85 13.13 -2.75
N LEU A 135 8.78 12.63 -3.40
CA LEU A 135 8.89 11.54 -4.37
C LEU A 135 9.46 12.04 -5.70
N GLY A 136 10.37 11.26 -6.25
CA GLY A 136 10.84 11.48 -7.63
C GLY A 136 9.74 11.18 -8.65
N ILE A 137 9.83 11.79 -9.83
CA ILE A 137 8.93 11.54 -10.96
C ILE A 137 9.50 10.41 -11.80
N ASN A 138 8.76 9.29 -11.89
CA ASN A 138 9.11 8.15 -12.74
C ASN A 138 7.83 7.51 -13.32
N PRO A 139 7.34 8.00 -14.48
CA PRO A 139 6.11 7.48 -15.09
C PRO A 139 6.15 5.98 -15.46
N GLN A 140 7.35 5.40 -15.63
CA GLN A 140 7.50 3.97 -15.92
C GLN A 140 7.20 3.09 -14.70
N LEU A 141 7.43 3.60 -13.48
CA LEU A 141 7.19 2.88 -12.23
C LEU A 141 5.98 3.42 -11.46
N ALA A 142 5.37 4.49 -11.92
CA ALA A 142 4.20 5.11 -11.30
C ALA A 142 3.05 4.12 -11.14
N GLY A 143 2.39 4.16 -10.00
CA GLY A 143 1.28 3.27 -9.63
C GLY A 143 1.71 1.87 -9.19
N LEU A 144 2.95 1.44 -9.47
CA LEU A 144 3.44 0.11 -9.14
C LEU A 144 3.91 0.02 -7.66
N LYS A 145 3.62 -1.13 -7.04
CA LYS A 145 4.17 -1.44 -5.70
C LYS A 145 5.44 -2.29 -5.82
N HIS A 146 6.45 -1.70 -6.49
CA HIS A 146 7.77 -2.33 -6.68
C HIS A 146 8.62 -2.35 -5.41
N ASN A 147 9.74 -3.08 -5.40
CA ASN A 147 10.56 -3.28 -4.20
C ASN A 147 11.56 -2.15 -3.89
N ASN A 148 11.70 -1.16 -4.77
CA ASN A 148 12.55 0.02 -4.52
C ASN A 148 11.76 1.02 -3.66
N ARG A 149 12.03 1.07 -2.35
CA ARG A 149 11.27 1.85 -1.36
C ARG A 149 12.15 2.71 -0.45
N LEU A 150 13.30 3.17 -0.96
CA LEU A 150 14.20 4.01 -0.17
C LEU A 150 13.55 5.37 0.18
N GLU A 151 12.80 5.98 -0.73
CA GLU A 151 12.06 7.22 -0.44
C GLU A 151 11.11 7.01 0.75
N GLN A 152 10.34 5.92 0.77
CA GLN A 152 9.45 5.60 1.89
C GLN A 152 10.20 5.32 3.19
N VAL A 153 11.41 4.75 3.12
CA VAL A 153 12.28 4.58 4.31
C VAL A 153 12.73 5.93 4.86
N LEU A 154 13.14 6.87 4.01
CA LEU A 154 13.51 8.23 4.41
C LEU A 154 12.32 8.97 5.03
N ILE A 155 11.16 8.92 4.38
CA ILE A 155 9.92 9.51 4.89
C ILE A 155 9.55 8.93 6.27
N LYS A 156 9.62 7.61 6.44
CA LYS A 156 9.34 6.98 7.75
C LYS A 156 10.34 7.41 8.81
N LYS A 157 11.61 7.58 8.45
CA LYS A 157 12.62 8.11 9.40
C LYS A 157 12.29 9.54 9.85
N GLU A 158 11.78 10.41 8.96
CA GLU A 158 11.31 11.74 9.34
C GLU A 158 10.14 11.66 10.33
N ILE A 159 9.18 10.74 10.10
CA ILE A 159 8.03 10.54 10.97
C ILE A 159 8.47 10.07 12.36
N ASP A 160 9.42 9.11 12.43
CA ASP A 160 9.95 8.56 13.68
C ASP A 160 10.61 9.62 14.59
N ASP A 161 11.00 10.78 14.02
CA ASP A 161 11.59 11.90 14.76
C ASP A 161 10.54 12.94 15.20
N THR A 162 9.23 12.65 15.01
CA THR A 162 8.11 13.54 15.33
C THR A 162 7.05 12.82 16.20
N GLU A 163 6.02 13.56 16.61
CA GLU A 163 4.83 13.01 17.27
C GLU A 163 3.69 12.70 16.29
N PHE A 164 3.92 12.82 14.98
CA PHE A 164 2.93 12.52 13.96
C PHE A 164 2.84 11.00 13.68
N ASP A 165 1.65 10.54 13.35
CA ASP A 165 1.39 9.13 13.01
C ASP A 165 1.85 8.79 11.59
N ASP A 166 1.77 9.77 10.66
CA ASP A 166 2.19 9.66 9.28
C ASP A 166 2.49 11.06 8.68
N ASN A 167 2.97 11.12 7.44
CA ASN A 167 3.20 12.37 6.72
C ASN A 167 2.55 12.35 5.34
N ILE A 168 1.98 13.48 4.93
CA ILE A 168 1.63 13.77 3.54
C ILE A 168 2.94 13.91 2.75
N VAL A 169 3.00 13.26 1.60
CA VAL A 169 4.17 13.25 0.73
C VAL A 169 3.84 13.99 -0.57
N LEU A 170 4.70 14.93 -0.92
CA LEU A 170 4.64 15.67 -2.17
C LEU A 170 5.61 15.06 -3.19
N ASP A 171 5.43 15.39 -4.46
CA ASP A 171 6.45 15.18 -5.48
C ASP A 171 7.41 16.40 -5.57
N ILE A 172 8.42 16.26 -6.43
CA ILE A 172 9.40 17.32 -6.66
C ILE A 172 8.81 18.58 -7.32
N ASP A 173 7.62 18.49 -7.91
CA ASP A 173 6.88 19.61 -8.48
C ASP A 173 5.94 20.30 -7.46
N GLY A 174 5.85 19.76 -6.22
CA GLY A 174 5.02 20.29 -5.14
C GLY A 174 3.59 19.79 -5.14
N ASN A 175 3.24 18.80 -5.95
CA ASN A 175 1.93 18.19 -5.93
C ASN A 175 1.82 17.16 -4.79
N VAL A 176 0.66 17.10 -4.16
CA VAL A 176 0.32 16.05 -3.18
C VAL A 176 0.18 14.72 -3.89
N ILE A 177 0.81 13.66 -3.36
CA ILE A 177 0.78 12.34 -3.97
C ILE A 177 0.08 11.31 -3.09
N GLU A 178 0.64 11.01 -1.94
CA GLU A 178 0.15 9.96 -1.04
C GLU A 178 0.68 10.19 0.39
N MET A 179 0.46 9.26 1.29
CA MET A 179 1.14 9.17 2.58
C MET A 179 2.37 8.26 2.48
N SER A 180 3.10 8.07 3.57
CA SER A 180 4.24 7.14 3.57
C SER A 180 3.87 5.71 3.16
N ALA A 181 2.65 5.25 3.48
CA ALA A 181 2.17 3.88 3.21
C ALA A 181 0.66 3.77 2.92
N ALA A 182 -0.01 4.86 2.58
CA ALA A 182 -1.44 4.92 2.29
C ALA A 182 -1.74 5.95 1.19
N ASN A 183 -2.88 5.80 0.52
CA ASN A 183 -3.38 6.81 -0.40
C ASN A 183 -4.18 7.87 0.36
N LEU A 184 -4.17 9.10 -0.13
CA LEU A 184 -4.84 10.25 0.45
C LEU A 184 -6.12 10.57 -0.32
N PHE A 185 -7.15 10.93 0.45
CA PHE A 185 -8.42 11.45 -0.02
C PHE A 185 -8.87 12.63 0.83
N TRP A 186 -9.64 13.50 0.24
CA TRP A 186 -10.34 14.54 1.00
C TRP A 186 -11.71 14.84 0.39
N VAL A 187 -12.56 15.45 1.18
CA VAL A 187 -13.89 15.91 0.79
C VAL A 187 -13.91 17.42 0.79
N ALA A 188 -14.43 18.02 -0.25
CA ALA A 188 -14.76 19.43 -0.32
C ALA A 188 -16.05 19.61 -1.11
N ASN A 189 -16.97 20.43 -0.61
CA ASN A 189 -18.27 20.67 -1.26
C ASN A 189 -19.06 19.38 -1.58
N ASN A 190 -19.04 18.41 -0.69
CA ASN A 190 -19.66 17.08 -0.86
C ASN A 190 -19.11 16.26 -2.06
N GLN A 191 -17.93 16.57 -2.57
CA GLN A 191 -17.25 15.84 -3.60
C GLN A 191 -15.97 15.22 -3.05
N LEU A 192 -15.58 14.07 -3.60
CA LEU A 192 -14.38 13.37 -3.21
C LEU A 192 -13.22 13.75 -4.14
N TYR A 193 -12.04 13.91 -3.56
CA TYR A 193 -10.81 14.26 -4.24
C TYR A 193 -9.70 13.27 -3.88
N THR A 194 -8.84 12.96 -4.82
CA THR A 194 -7.62 12.14 -4.61
C THR A 194 -6.59 12.47 -5.68
N PRO A 195 -5.28 12.42 -5.37
CA PRO A 195 -4.24 12.71 -6.34
C PRO A 195 -4.24 11.74 -7.53
N GLU A 196 -3.86 12.23 -8.70
CA GLU A 196 -3.52 11.40 -9.85
C GLU A 196 -2.12 10.78 -9.64
N LEU A 197 -1.98 9.48 -9.97
CA LEU A 197 -0.76 8.72 -9.68
C LEU A 197 -0.13 8.17 -10.97
N VAL A 198 -0.05 9.00 -12.00
CA VAL A 198 0.54 8.64 -13.31
C VAL A 198 2.02 8.98 -13.43
N LYS A 199 2.56 9.78 -12.50
CA LYS A 199 3.95 10.22 -12.48
C LYS A 199 4.78 9.52 -11.39
N ASN A 200 4.13 9.13 -10.28
CA ASN A 200 4.72 8.50 -9.09
C ASN A 200 3.63 7.90 -8.21
N GLY A 201 3.95 7.52 -6.95
CA GLY A 201 3.01 6.95 -5.99
C GLY A 201 2.62 5.51 -6.28
N VAL A 202 1.65 4.98 -5.52
CA VAL A 202 1.14 3.61 -5.62
C VAL A 202 -0.37 3.61 -5.82
N LEU A 203 -0.86 2.95 -6.87
CA LEU A 203 -2.29 2.71 -7.07
C LEU A 203 -2.79 1.66 -6.07
N GLY A 204 -3.34 2.13 -4.95
CA GLY A 204 -3.81 1.29 -3.86
C GLY A 204 -5.09 0.51 -4.21
N ILE A 205 -5.19 -0.73 -3.74
CA ILE A 205 -6.39 -1.56 -3.91
C ILE A 205 -7.58 -0.92 -3.18
N LYS A 206 -7.38 -0.43 -1.96
CA LYS A 206 -8.44 0.28 -1.23
C LYS A 206 -8.80 1.61 -1.90
N ARG A 207 -7.82 2.33 -2.47
CA ARG A 207 -8.11 3.52 -3.28
C ARG A 207 -9.07 3.20 -4.41
N LYS A 208 -8.83 2.12 -5.17
CA LYS A 208 -9.73 1.66 -6.23
C LYS A 208 -11.14 1.38 -5.69
N GLN A 209 -11.25 0.65 -4.56
CA GLN A 209 -12.55 0.36 -3.94
C GLN A 209 -13.30 1.62 -3.48
N VAL A 210 -12.61 2.62 -2.93
CA VAL A 210 -13.23 3.91 -2.55
C VAL A 210 -13.78 4.62 -3.78
N CYS A 211 -13.02 4.67 -4.88
CA CYS A 211 -13.50 5.26 -6.14
C CYS A 211 -14.72 4.51 -6.70
N GLU A 212 -14.69 3.18 -6.71
CA GLU A 212 -15.81 2.32 -7.16
C GLU A 212 -17.07 2.53 -6.29
N TYR A 213 -16.91 2.65 -4.98
CA TYR A 213 -18.02 2.96 -4.07
C TYR A 213 -18.60 4.35 -4.32
N ALA A 214 -17.75 5.34 -4.52
CA ALA A 214 -18.20 6.69 -4.86
C ALA A 214 -19.00 6.72 -6.17
N GLU A 215 -18.57 6.00 -7.19
CA GLU A 215 -19.30 5.84 -8.45
C GLU A 215 -20.67 5.18 -8.22
N GLN A 216 -20.73 4.08 -7.47
CA GLN A 216 -21.97 3.37 -7.13
C GLN A 216 -22.96 4.26 -6.36
N THR A 217 -22.48 5.15 -5.52
CA THR A 217 -23.29 6.11 -4.74
C THR A 217 -23.52 7.43 -5.45
N LYS A 218 -23.06 7.57 -6.71
CA LYS A 218 -23.13 8.78 -7.53
C LYS A 218 -22.42 9.99 -6.89
N MET A 219 -21.43 9.75 -6.06
CA MET A 219 -20.55 10.77 -5.54
C MET A 219 -19.49 11.12 -6.59
N THR A 220 -19.31 12.39 -6.88
CA THR A 220 -18.27 12.83 -7.80
C THR A 220 -16.89 12.58 -7.20
N VAL A 221 -15.99 11.94 -7.98
CA VAL A 221 -14.58 11.77 -7.63
C VAL A 221 -13.73 12.60 -8.59
N ASN A 222 -12.97 13.52 -8.05
CA ASN A 222 -12.05 14.38 -8.78
C ASN A 222 -10.61 13.83 -8.64
N ILE A 223 -10.03 13.39 -9.74
CA ILE A 223 -8.67 12.83 -9.79
C ILE A 223 -7.82 13.77 -10.65
N SER A 224 -6.82 14.42 -10.05
CA SER A 224 -5.96 15.40 -10.74
C SER A 224 -4.69 15.63 -9.94
N ASP A 225 -3.80 16.49 -10.42
CA ASP A 225 -2.71 17.08 -9.64
C ASP A 225 -3.28 18.13 -8.68
N TYR A 226 -2.88 18.11 -7.43
CA TYR A 226 -3.36 19.03 -6.36
C TYR A 226 -2.18 19.51 -5.51
N THR A 227 -2.32 20.69 -4.95
CA THR A 227 -1.39 21.27 -4.00
C THR A 227 -1.75 20.91 -2.55
N LEU A 228 -0.80 21.08 -1.63
CA LEU A 228 -1.12 20.93 -0.20
C LEU A 228 -2.23 21.88 0.25
N ASN A 229 -2.33 23.08 -0.35
CA ASN A 229 -3.38 24.04 0.00
C ASN A 229 -4.79 23.55 -0.33
N ASP A 230 -4.94 22.73 -1.38
CA ASP A 230 -6.24 22.11 -1.72
C ASP A 230 -6.68 21.16 -0.61
N VAL A 231 -5.74 20.38 -0.04
CA VAL A 231 -6.01 19.48 1.10
C VAL A 231 -6.30 20.27 2.38
N LEU A 232 -5.55 21.34 2.64
CA LEU A 232 -5.74 22.18 3.84
C LEU A 232 -7.08 22.94 3.85
N ASN A 233 -7.70 23.16 2.69
CA ASN A 233 -9.03 23.76 2.57
C ASN A 233 -10.18 22.75 2.49
N ALA A 234 -9.92 21.48 2.73
CA ALA A 234 -10.91 20.42 2.73
C ALA A 234 -11.85 20.48 3.96
N ASP A 235 -13.04 19.90 3.81
CA ASP A 235 -14.02 19.70 4.89
C ASP A 235 -13.66 18.46 5.73
N GLU A 236 -13.24 17.37 5.07
CA GLU A 236 -12.82 16.09 5.66
C GLU A 236 -11.58 15.58 4.95
N VAL A 237 -10.67 14.92 5.68
CA VAL A 237 -9.48 14.27 5.10
C VAL A 237 -9.35 12.86 5.66
N PHE A 238 -9.01 11.89 4.80
CA PHE A 238 -8.76 10.52 5.24
C PHE A 238 -7.72 9.81 4.36
N ILE A 239 -7.16 8.76 4.91
CA ILE A 239 -6.21 7.89 4.22
C ILE A 239 -6.75 6.48 4.07
N THR A 240 -6.16 5.71 3.15
CA THR A 240 -6.59 4.33 2.96
C THR A 240 -5.47 3.41 2.50
N ASN A 241 -5.44 2.21 3.07
CA ASN A 241 -4.64 1.11 2.56
C ASN A 241 -5.32 -0.24 2.83
N ALA A 242 -4.71 -1.33 2.36
CA ALA A 242 -5.30 -2.67 2.43
C ALA A 242 -5.29 -3.29 3.85
N LEU A 243 -4.55 -2.72 4.82
CA LEU A 243 -4.48 -3.21 6.19
C LEU A 243 -5.43 -2.45 7.12
N HIS A 244 -5.20 -1.14 7.29
CA HIS A 244 -6.03 -0.34 8.20
C HIS A 244 -7.35 0.13 7.58
N GLY A 245 -7.62 -0.18 6.31
CA GLY A 245 -8.84 0.30 5.66
C GLY A 245 -8.81 1.82 5.46
N VAL A 246 -9.87 2.49 5.89
CA VAL A 246 -10.03 3.96 5.87
C VAL A 246 -9.78 4.50 7.27
N VAL A 247 -8.92 5.51 7.38
CA VAL A 247 -8.54 6.18 8.64
C VAL A 247 -8.70 7.69 8.46
N PRO A 248 -9.48 8.38 9.30
CA PRO A 248 -9.61 9.83 9.25
C PRO A 248 -8.31 10.54 9.64
N ILE A 249 -8.04 11.69 9.04
CA ILE A 249 -7.04 12.65 9.53
C ILE A 249 -7.76 13.72 10.32
N ILE A 250 -7.32 13.94 11.56
CA ILE A 250 -7.88 14.97 12.46
C ILE A 250 -6.98 16.20 12.57
N GLN A 251 -5.74 16.11 12.08
CA GLN A 251 -4.81 17.23 12.12
C GLN A 251 -3.73 17.09 11.03
N ILE A 252 -3.44 18.17 10.32
CA ILE A 252 -2.30 18.32 9.41
C ILE A 252 -1.44 19.47 9.92
N ASN A 253 -0.22 19.22 10.40
CA ASN A 253 0.58 20.20 11.14
C ASN A 253 -0.24 20.85 12.26
N ASN A 254 -0.55 22.15 12.11
CA ASN A 254 -1.34 22.93 13.08
C ASN A 254 -2.82 23.10 12.67
N LYS A 255 -3.26 22.51 11.56
CA LYS A 255 -4.64 22.62 11.05
C LYS A 255 -5.44 21.42 11.51
N GLU A 256 -6.51 21.66 12.28
CA GLU A 256 -7.44 20.63 12.74
C GLU A 256 -8.56 20.38 11.72
N PHE A 257 -9.04 19.13 11.71
CA PHE A 257 -10.14 18.64 10.89
C PHE A 257 -11.14 17.86 11.74
N ASN A 258 -12.42 17.93 11.40
CA ASN A 258 -13.43 17.07 11.97
C ASN A 258 -13.54 15.76 11.19
N ILE A 259 -13.88 14.67 11.88
CA ILE A 259 -14.25 13.43 11.21
C ILE A 259 -15.67 13.59 10.68
N GLY A 260 -15.80 13.72 9.37
CA GLY A 260 -17.08 14.01 8.76
C GLY A 260 -17.91 12.78 8.40
N ALA A 261 -19.15 13.03 7.98
CA ALA A 261 -20.13 12.00 7.70
C ALA A 261 -19.75 11.15 6.46
N ILE A 262 -19.13 11.76 5.46
CA ILE A 262 -18.72 11.06 4.24
C ILE A 262 -17.58 10.08 4.57
N THR A 263 -16.57 10.50 5.32
CA THR A 263 -15.50 9.63 5.80
C THR A 263 -16.05 8.44 6.59
N ARG A 264 -17.02 8.69 7.50
CA ARG A 264 -17.64 7.61 8.29
C ARG A 264 -18.45 6.64 7.43
N ALA A 265 -19.20 7.12 6.46
CA ALA A 265 -19.95 6.26 5.53
C ALA A 265 -19.02 5.37 4.69
N ILE A 266 -17.89 5.92 4.22
CA ILE A 266 -16.88 5.15 3.50
C ILE A 266 -16.21 4.13 4.44
N GLN A 267 -15.91 4.50 5.69
CA GLN A 267 -15.35 3.58 6.68
C GLN A 267 -16.27 2.38 6.95
N GLU A 268 -17.55 2.62 7.20
CA GLU A 268 -18.55 1.57 7.46
C GLU A 268 -18.58 0.53 6.33
N LYS A 269 -18.40 0.98 5.10
CA LYS A 269 -18.40 0.11 3.92
C LYS A 269 -17.06 -0.61 3.68
N MET A 270 -15.94 0.04 4.03
CA MET A 270 -14.59 -0.39 3.61
C MET A 270 -13.81 -1.13 4.69
N ASN A 271 -14.06 -0.82 5.96
CA ASN A 271 -13.30 -1.41 7.05
C ASN A 271 -13.84 -2.82 7.37
N PRO A 272 -12.98 -3.72 7.81
CA PRO A 272 -13.30 -5.13 8.01
C PRO A 272 -14.22 -5.42 9.20
#